data_c6288309ffbbc4d3e90a0785e8176560
#
_entry.id   c6288309ffbbc4d3e90a0785e8176560
#
_cell.length_a   1.000
_cell.length_b   1.000
_cell.length_c   1.000
_cell.angle_alpha   90.00
_cell.angle_beta   90.00
_cell.angle_gamma   90.00
#
_symmetry.space_group_name_H-M   'P 1'
#
loop_
_entity.id
_entity.type
_entity.pdbx_description
1 polymer ?
#
loop_
_entity_poly.entity_id
_entity_poly.type
_entity_poly.pdbx_seq_one_letter_code
_entity_poly.pdbx_strand_id
1 'polypeptide(L)'
;MRVIAGSAKGRILRPPRTSATRPITDRAKESLFNILTPRIGGQRFLDLFAGTGSVGIEALSRGAAHATFVERSGPALAGIRHNLDVTGLAARAEVAGRDVFGYLREPPTPFDSPNGLPMSTTELPRPPSHFSQAAMTCLPSSSLSGMPPPL
;
A
#
# COMPACT_ATOMS: atom_id res chain seq x y z
N MET A 1 -15.72 -4.38 9.95
CA MET A 1 -14.42 -4.51 9.27
C MET A 1 -13.33 -4.52 10.33
N ARG A 2 -12.41 -5.45 10.27
CA ARG A 2 -11.36 -5.66 11.27
C ARG A 2 -10.05 -6.11 10.62
N VAL A 3 -8.95 -6.03 11.36
CA VAL A 3 -7.68 -6.65 10.98
C VAL A 3 -7.77 -8.16 11.24
N ILE A 4 -7.43 -8.97 10.21
CA ILE A 4 -7.61 -10.43 10.24
C ILE A 4 -6.46 -11.14 10.94
N ALA A 5 -5.22 -10.72 10.66
CA ALA A 5 -4.03 -11.38 11.17
C ALA A 5 -2.90 -10.39 11.47
N GLY A 6 -1.81 -10.90 12.07
CA GLY A 6 -0.59 -10.14 12.37
C GLY A 6 -0.65 -9.39 13.70
N SER A 7 0.20 -8.38 13.85
CA SER A 7 0.43 -7.64 15.11
C SER A 7 -0.80 -6.86 15.60
N ALA A 8 -1.68 -6.43 14.69
CA ALA A 8 -2.91 -5.70 15.01
C ALA A 8 -4.17 -6.56 14.88
N LYS A 9 -4.04 -7.90 14.88
CA LYS A 9 -5.19 -8.82 14.74
C LYS A 9 -6.33 -8.48 15.69
N GLY A 10 -7.58 -8.49 15.14
CA GLY A 10 -8.80 -8.24 15.91
C GLY A 10 -9.15 -6.76 16.10
N ARG A 11 -8.25 -5.83 15.81
CA ARG A 11 -8.55 -4.39 15.89
C ARG A 11 -9.66 -4.02 14.92
N ILE A 12 -10.67 -3.30 15.42
CA ILE A 12 -11.82 -2.83 14.65
C ILE A 12 -11.41 -1.56 13.92
N LEU A 13 -11.63 -1.52 12.61
CA LEU A 13 -11.38 -0.36 11.78
C LEU A 13 -12.68 0.40 11.55
N ARG A 14 -12.57 1.73 11.56
CA ARG A 14 -13.70 2.61 11.25
C ARG A 14 -14.13 2.39 9.78
N PRO A 15 -15.42 2.15 9.52
CA PRO A 15 -15.93 2.01 8.16
C PRO A 15 -15.88 3.35 7.41
N PRO A 16 -16.02 3.34 6.07
CA PRO A 16 -16.11 4.57 5.29
C PRO A 16 -17.36 5.36 5.70
N ARG A 17 -17.24 6.69 5.68
CA ARG A 17 -18.36 7.60 5.99
C ARG A 17 -19.36 7.76 4.85
N THR A 18 -19.05 7.25 3.66
CA THR A 18 -19.88 7.36 2.47
C THR A 18 -20.22 5.98 1.93
N SER A 19 -21.43 5.80 1.44
CA SER A 19 -21.90 4.58 0.77
C SER A 19 -21.28 4.37 -0.63
N ALA A 20 -20.54 5.35 -1.13
CA ALA A 20 -19.93 5.32 -2.46
C ALA A 20 -18.79 4.29 -2.60
N THR A 21 -18.23 3.83 -1.50
CA THR A 21 -17.13 2.85 -1.52
C THR A 21 -17.58 1.56 -0.84
N ARG A 22 -17.65 0.48 -1.59
CA ARG A 22 -17.95 -0.84 -1.02
C ARG A 22 -16.70 -1.38 -0.33
N PRO A 23 -16.70 -1.55 1.00
CA PRO A 23 -15.54 -2.10 1.69
C PRO A 23 -15.27 -3.52 1.22
N ILE A 24 -13.99 -3.89 1.12
CA ILE A 24 -13.59 -5.27 0.92
C ILE A 24 -14.11 -6.11 2.11
N THR A 25 -14.72 -7.26 1.80
CA THR A 25 -15.18 -8.17 2.86
C THR A 25 -14.01 -8.82 3.58
N ASP A 26 -14.21 -9.20 4.85
CA ASP A 26 -13.17 -9.89 5.63
C ASP A 26 -12.71 -11.18 4.92
N ARG A 27 -13.63 -11.92 4.30
CA ARG A 27 -13.32 -13.14 3.53
C ARG A 27 -12.47 -12.85 2.27
N ALA A 28 -12.82 -11.82 1.50
CA ALA A 28 -12.05 -11.45 0.31
C ALA A 28 -10.65 -10.97 0.69
N LYS A 29 -10.53 -10.19 1.78
CA LYS A 29 -9.26 -9.75 2.33
C LYS A 29 -8.41 -10.94 2.80
N GLU A 30 -8.99 -11.91 3.50
CA GLU A 30 -8.31 -13.13 3.91
C GLU A 30 -7.77 -13.91 2.72
N SER A 31 -8.60 -14.15 1.69
CA SER A 31 -8.20 -14.87 0.47
C SER A 31 -7.04 -14.18 -0.24
N LEU A 32 -7.11 -12.86 -0.37
CA LEU A 32 -6.03 -12.04 -0.95
C LEU A 32 -4.72 -12.21 -0.18
N PHE A 33 -4.78 -12.08 1.14
CA PHE A 33 -3.58 -12.15 1.98
C PHE A 33 -3.04 -13.58 2.15
N ASN A 34 -3.83 -14.63 1.93
CA ASN A 34 -3.32 -16.00 1.84
C ASN A 34 -2.35 -16.15 0.67
N ILE A 35 -2.58 -15.41 -0.44
CA ILE A 35 -1.66 -15.40 -1.59
C ILE A 35 -0.44 -14.51 -1.33
N LEU A 36 -0.65 -13.35 -0.68
CA LEU A 36 0.39 -12.34 -0.52
C LEU A 36 1.32 -12.59 0.68
N THR A 37 0.85 -13.26 1.72
CA THR A 37 1.58 -13.44 3.00
C THR A 37 3.03 -13.94 2.82
N PRO A 38 3.33 -14.90 1.93
CA PRO A 38 4.71 -15.37 1.76
C PRO A 38 5.68 -14.30 1.24
N ARG A 39 5.14 -13.20 0.69
CA ARG A 39 5.92 -12.15 0.03
C ARG A 39 5.88 -10.80 0.74
N ILE A 40 5.04 -10.65 1.77
CA ILE A 40 4.81 -9.35 2.45
C ILE A 40 5.88 -9.00 3.46
N GLY A 41 6.44 -9.99 4.14
CA GLY A 41 7.41 -9.77 5.22
C GLY A 41 8.57 -8.88 4.78
N GLY A 42 8.76 -7.75 5.47
CA GLY A 42 9.82 -6.79 5.16
C GLY A 42 9.64 -5.96 3.88
N GLN A 43 8.55 -6.16 3.14
CA GLN A 43 8.32 -5.46 1.87
C GLN A 43 7.64 -4.10 2.06
N ARG A 44 7.74 -3.24 1.04
CA ARG A 44 6.96 -2.00 0.93
C ARG A 44 5.67 -2.29 0.18
N PHE A 45 4.57 -1.83 0.73
CA PHE A 45 3.24 -2.04 0.18
C PHE A 45 2.66 -0.72 -0.33
N LEU A 46 2.10 -0.72 -1.54
CA LEU A 46 1.42 0.43 -2.12
C LEU A 46 -0.06 0.12 -2.33
N ASP A 47 -0.92 0.88 -1.65
CA ASP A 47 -2.38 0.82 -1.77
C ASP A 47 -2.85 2.05 -2.55
N LEU A 48 -3.09 1.87 -3.86
CA LEU A 48 -3.43 2.97 -4.78
C LEU A 48 -4.86 3.49 -4.63
N PHE A 49 -5.75 2.73 -4.02
CA PHE A 49 -7.15 3.10 -3.80
C PHE A 49 -7.55 2.79 -2.36
N ALA A 50 -6.85 3.43 -1.43
CA ALA A 50 -6.81 3.00 -0.04
C ALA A 50 -8.16 3.03 0.69
N GLY A 51 -9.10 3.92 0.31
CA GLY A 51 -10.41 4.00 0.93
C GLY A 51 -10.34 4.13 2.44
N THR A 52 -10.63 3.06 3.17
CA THR A 52 -10.50 3.00 4.64
C THR A 52 -9.11 2.61 5.14
N GLY A 53 -8.19 2.30 4.22
CA GLY A 53 -6.85 1.79 4.53
C GLY A 53 -6.82 0.32 4.99
N SER A 54 -7.94 -0.40 4.90
CA SER A 54 -8.04 -1.73 5.51
C SER A 54 -7.09 -2.75 4.92
N VAL A 55 -6.67 -2.57 3.67
CA VAL A 55 -5.78 -3.50 2.98
C VAL A 55 -4.33 -3.18 3.31
N GLY A 56 -3.90 -1.93 3.19
CA GLY A 56 -2.56 -1.52 3.58
C GLY A 56 -2.29 -1.75 5.08
N ILE A 57 -3.29 -1.52 5.96
CA ILE A 57 -3.19 -1.82 7.39
C ILE A 57 -3.03 -3.32 7.64
N GLU A 58 -3.75 -4.17 6.91
CA GLU A 58 -3.58 -5.63 6.98
C GLU A 58 -2.16 -6.04 6.56
N ALA A 59 -1.61 -5.43 5.49
CA ALA A 59 -0.24 -5.67 5.04
C ALA A 59 0.78 -5.30 6.13
N LEU A 60 0.66 -4.12 6.73
CA LEU A 60 1.50 -3.68 7.86
C LEU A 60 1.40 -4.62 9.05
N SER A 61 0.18 -5.05 9.39
CA SER A 61 -0.07 -5.98 10.49
C SER A 61 0.60 -7.34 10.26
N ARG A 62 0.68 -7.79 9.01
CA ARG A 62 1.31 -9.05 8.60
C ARG A 62 2.82 -8.93 8.36
N GLY A 63 3.42 -7.78 8.65
CA GLY A 63 4.87 -7.60 8.65
C GLY A 63 5.44 -6.86 7.44
N ALA A 64 4.63 -6.17 6.63
CA ALA A 64 5.17 -5.20 5.68
C ALA A 64 6.03 -4.17 6.41
N ALA A 65 7.18 -3.82 5.85
CA ALA A 65 8.08 -2.83 6.44
C ALA A 65 7.45 -1.43 6.42
N HIS A 66 6.77 -1.10 5.33
CA HIS A 66 6.13 0.19 5.12
C HIS A 66 4.90 0.06 4.23
N ALA A 67 3.90 0.93 4.39
CA ALA A 67 2.78 1.02 3.45
C ALA A 67 2.50 2.47 3.07
N THR A 68 2.34 2.72 1.76
CA THR A 68 1.88 4.00 1.23
C THR A 68 0.42 3.88 0.82
N PHE A 69 -0.40 4.79 1.32
CA PHE A 69 -1.84 4.85 1.06
C PHE A 69 -2.15 6.03 0.16
N VAL A 70 -2.64 5.78 -1.05
CA VAL A 70 -3.06 6.83 -1.98
C VAL A 70 -4.58 6.91 -1.96
N GLU A 71 -5.10 8.09 -1.59
CA GLU A 71 -6.54 8.35 -1.50
C GLU A 71 -6.81 9.85 -1.75
N ARG A 72 -7.85 10.17 -2.52
CA ARG A 72 -8.20 11.57 -2.84
C ARG A 72 -9.26 12.16 -1.91
N SER A 73 -10.09 11.30 -1.31
CA SER A 73 -11.22 11.74 -0.49
C SER A 73 -10.77 12.18 0.90
N GLY A 74 -10.99 13.44 1.25
CA GLY A 74 -10.66 13.98 2.58
C GLY A 74 -11.25 13.17 3.74
N PRO A 75 -12.56 12.81 3.72
CA PRO A 75 -13.16 11.96 4.74
C PRO A 75 -12.52 10.57 4.84
N ALA A 76 -12.10 9.97 3.72
CA ALA A 76 -11.41 8.69 3.72
C ALA A 76 -9.99 8.82 4.29
N LEU A 77 -9.25 9.87 3.94
CA LEU A 77 -7.93 10.17 4.52
C LEU A 77 -7.98 10.30 6.04
N ALA A 78 -8.99 11.00 6.58
CA ALA A 78 -9.20 11.08 8.02
C ALA A 78 -9.48 9.70 8.63
N GLY A 79 -10.23 8.84 7.92
CA GLY A 79 -10.50 7.46 8.30
C GLY A 79 -9.23 6.61 8.34
N ILE A 80 -8.37 6.71 7.31
CA ILE A 80 -7.08 6.00 7.25
C ILE A 80 -6.20 6.37 8.45
N ARG A 81 -6.02 7.68 8.70
CA ARG A 81 -5.18 8.16 9.82
C ARG A 81 -5.70 7.63 11.16
N HIS A 82 -7.01 7.75 11.41
CA HIS A 82 -7.63 7.19 12.60
C HIS A 82 -7.41 5.67 12.74
N ASN A 83 -7.55 4.92 11.66
CA ASN A 83 -7.35 3.47 11.67
C ASN A 83 -5.88 3.08 11.91
N LEU A 84 -4.94 3.86 11.38
CA LEU A 84 -3.50 3.70 11.64
C LEU A 84 -3.16 3.98 13.12
N ASP A 85 -3.76 5.01 13.72
CA ASP A 85 -3.57 5.34 15.13
C ASP A 85 -4.11 4.23 16.05
N VAL A 86 -5.35 3.78 15.82
CA VAL A 86 -5.97 2.70 16.59
C VAL A 86 -5.21 1.39 16.51
N THR A 87 -4.58 1.12 15.38
CA THR A 87 -3.78 -0.10 15.19
C THR A 87 -2.33 0.03 15.66
N GLY A 88 -1.86 1.25 15.95
CA GLY A 88 -0.47 1.52 16.33
C GLY A 88 0.53 1.38 15.18
N LEU A 89 0.06 1.49 13.93
CA LEU A 89 0.88 1.24 12.73
C LEU A 89 1.31 2.52 12.00
N ALA A 90 0.96 3.70 12.52
CA ALA A 90 1.18 5.00 11.88
C ALA A 90 2.65 5.28 11.56
N ALA A 91 3.59 4.83 12.40
CA ALA A 91 5.03 5.04 12.19
C ALA A 91 5.59 4.34 10.94
N ARG A 92 4.86 3.35 10.38
CA ARG A 92 5.25 2.60 9.18
C ARG A 92 4.34 2.91 7.99
N ALA A 93 3.63 4.04 8.03
CA ALA A 93 2.63 4.39 7.03
C ALA A 93 2.87 5.79 6.47
N GLU A 94 2.70 5.94 5.18
CA GLU A 94 2.60 7.22 4.49
C GLU A 94 1.20 7.37 3.89
N VAL A 95 0.59 8.55 4.05
CA VAL A 95 -0.77 8.82 3.53
C VAL A 95 -0.71 9.98 2.54
N ALA A 96 -0.83 9.65 1.25
CA ALA A 96 -0.80 10.58 0.13
C ALA A 96 -2.22 11.03 -0.24
N GLY A 97 -2.56 12.28 0.06
CA GLY A 97 -3.87 12.90 -0.21
C GLY A 97 -3.99 13.40 -1.63
N ARG A 98 -4.00 12.53 -2.63
CA ARG A 98 -4.06 12.89 -4.05
C ARG A 98 -4.73 11.78 -4.88
N ASP A 99 -5.08 12.08 -6.13
CA ASP A 99 -5.56 11.06 -7.05
C ASP A 99 -4.41 10.15 -7.53
N VAL A 100 -4.75 8.93 -7.93
CA VAL A 100 -3.79 7.90 -8.33
C VAL A 100 -2.95 8.32 -9.53
N PHE A 101 -3.56 8.96 -10.53
CA PHE A 101 -2.82 9.38 -11.73
C PHE A 101 -1.86 10.52 -11.41
N GLY A 102 -2.26 11.46 -10.54
CA GLY A 102 -1.38 12.49 -10.01
C GLY A 102 -0.21 11.88 -9.25
N TYR A 103 -0.48 10.91 -8.38
CA TYR A 103 0.55 10.20 -7.63
C TYR A 103 1.56 9.47 -8.53
N LEU A 104 1.08 8.77 -9.56
CA LEU A 104 1.93 7.99 -10.47
C LEU A 104 2.72 8.84 -11.49
N ARG A 105 2.31 10.10 -11.72
CA ARG A 105 3.01 11.03 -12.62
C ARG A 105 4.14 11.79 -11.93
N GLU A 106 4.04 12.00 -10.65
CA GLU A 106 5.15 12.56 -9.89
C GLU A 106 6.22 11.47 -9.75
N PRO A 107 7.49 11.79 -10.07
CA PRO A 107 8.56 10.85 -9.74
C PRO A 107 8.44 10.56 -8.24
N PRO A 108 8.53 9.30 -7.82
CA PRO A 108 8.62 9.00 -6.39
C PRO A 108 9.73 9.89 -5.84
N THR A 109 9.44 10.63 -4.76
CA THR A 109 10.50 11.29 -3.99
C THR A 109 11.63 10.27 -3.88
N PRO A 110 12.89 10.66 -4.16
CA PRO A 110 13.96 9.70 -4.21
C PRO A 110 13.84 8.82 -2.99
N PHE A 111 13.47 7.59 -3.23
CA PHE A 111 13.55 6.58 -2.22
C PHE A 111 14.96 6.67 -1.72
N ASP A 112 15.18 6.95 -0.45
CA ASP A 112 16.49 6.81 0.14
C ASP A 112 16.97 5.38 -0.14
N SER A 113 17.48 5.21 -1.34
CA SER A 113 18.28 4.05 -1.68
C SER A 113 19.44 4.13 -0.71
N PRO A 114 19.73 3.09 0.05
CA PRO A 114 20.92 3.07 0.89
C PRO A 114 22.22 3.37 0.12
N ASN A 115 22.15 3.50 -1.20
CA ASN A 115 23.26 3.79 -2.11
C ASN A 115 23.16 5.14 -2.85
N GLY A 116 22.17 6.00 -2.54
CA GLY A 116 22.15 7.42 -3.01
C GLY A 116 22.10 7.66 -4.52
N LEU A 117 21.70 6.69 -5.34
CA LEU A 117 21.65 6.84 -6.80
C LEU A 117 20.23 7.22 -7.26
N PRO A 118 20.05 8.33 -8.01
CA PRO A 118 18.78 8.69 -8.61
C PRO A 118 18.41 7.69 -9.70
N MET A 119 17.26 7.04 -9.57
CA MET A 119 16.73 6.22 -10.65
C MET A 119 16.24 7.11 -11.80
N SER A 120 16.74 6.83 -13.00
CA SER A 120 16.38 7.50 -14.26
C SER A 120 14.89 7.35 -14.57
N THR A 121 14.24 8.46 -14.91
CA THR A 121 12.79 8.64 -15.12
C THR A 121 12.26 8.03 -16.44
N THR A 122 12.95 7.12 -17.09
CA THR A 122 12.72 6.86 -18.53
C THR A 122 11.92 5.61 -18.89
N GLU A 123 11.36 4.82 -17.97
CA GLU A 123 10.51 3.68 -18.40
C GLU A 123 9.42 3.32 -17.39
N LEU A 124 8.32 4.07 -17.41
CA LEU A 124 7.05 3.57 -16.93
C LEU A 124 6.17 3.18 -18.13
N PRO A 125 5.74 1.91 -18.25
CA PRO A 125 4.79 1.52 -19.28
C PRO A 125 3.45 2.24 -19.05
N ARG A 126 2.83 2.73 -20.14
CA ARG A 126 1.49 3.32 -20.08
C ARG A 126 0.50 2.30 -19.55
N PRO A 127 -0.36 2.67 -18.58
CA PRO A 127 -1.37 1.74 -18.07
C PRO A 127 -2.37 1.39 -19.19
N PRO A 128 -2.82 0.13 -19.28
CA PRO A 128 -3.86 -0.28 -20.22
C PRO A 128 -5.19 0.40 -19.87
N SER A 129 -6.02 0.64 -20.90
CA SER A 129 -7.27 1.41 -20.84
C SER A 129 -8.41 0.80 -20.01
N HIS A 130 -8.20 -0.33 -19.35
CA HIS A 130 -9.17 -1.00 -18.49
C HIS A 130 -8.54 -1.39 -17.15
N PHE A 131 -8.44 -0.44 -16.22
CA PHE A 131 -8.00 -0.73 -14.87
C PHE A 131 -9.21 -0.97 -13.96
N SER A 132 -9.42 -2.22 -13.56
CA SER A 132 -10.34 -2.58 -12.48
C SER A 132 -9.77 -2.14 -11.12
N GLN A 133 -10.65 -1.70 -10.21
CA GLN A 133 -10.42 -0.97 -8.95
C GLN A 133 -9.56 -1.66 -7.87
N ALA A 134 -8.64 -2.53 -8.21
CA ALA A 134 -7.78 -3.18 -7.22
C ALA A 134 -6.37 -3.41 -7.78
N ALA A 135 -5.60 -2.33 -7.96
CA ALA A 135 -4.17 -2.47 -8.23
C ALA A 135 -3.39 -2.45 -6.91
N MET A 136 -3.03 -3.63 -6.42
CA MET A 136 -2.10 -3.82 -5.33
C MET A 136 -0.73 -4.17 -5.88
N THR A 137 0.26 -3.39 -5.56
CA THR A 137 1.64 -3.69 -5.96
C THR A 137 2.50 -3.92 -4.72
N CYS A 138 2.98 -5.16 -4.57
CA CYS A 138 4.01 -5.51 -3.60
C CYS A 138 5.37 -5.41 -4.30
N LEU A 139 6.19 -4.43 -3.93
CA LEU A 139 7.52 -4.26 -4.50
C LEU A 139 8.55 -5.00 -3.62
N PRO A 140 9.34 -5.94 -4.18
CA PRO A 140 10.38 -6.62 -3.41
C PRO A 140 11.54 -5.68 -3.08
N SER A 141 11.98 -5.69 -1.83
CA SER A 141 13.11 -4.89 -1.34
C SER A 141 14.49 -5.50 -1.63
N SER A 142 14.55 -6.64 -2.30
CA SER A 142 15.80 -7.36 -2.53
C SER A 142 15.84 -8.05 -3.88
N SER A 143 16.41 -7.42 -4.88
CA SER A 143 17.16 -8.12 -5.95
C SER A 143 17.89 -7.16 -6.87
N LEU A 144 18.98 -6.56 -6.37
CA LEU A 144 20.03 -5.98 -7.20
C LEU A 144 21.43 -6.35 -6.65
N SER A 145 21.58 -7.62 -6.25
CA SER A 145 22.92 -8.18 -5.99
C SER A 145 23.13 -9.33 -6.97
N GLY A 146 23.73 -9.08 -8.13
CA GLY A 146 24.18 -10.15 -8.99
C GLY A 146 23.97 -9.98 -10.47
N MET A 147 24.37 -8.85 -11.06
CA MET A 147 24.70 -8.82 -12.49
C MET A 147 26.18 -8.56 -12.66
N PRO A 148 26.94 -9.45 -13.35
CA PRO A 148 28.31 -9.17 -13.74
C PRO A 148 28.35 -8.05 -14.78
N PRO A 149 29.46 -7.27 -14.88
CA PRO A 149 29.59 -6.20 -15.86
C PRO A 149 29.64 -6.77 -17.28
N PRO A 150 29.15 -6.05 -18.28
CA PRO A 150 29.28 -6.44 -19.68
C PRO A 150 30.73 -6.36 -20.12
N LEU A 151 31.15 -7.34 -20.90
CA LEU A 151 32.45 -7.40 -21.59
C LEU A 151 32.54 -6.32 -22.64
#